data_1b86fae3198de74e4d940794f2b41885
#
_entry.id   1b86fae3198de74e4d940794f2b41885
#
_cell.length_a   1.000
_cell.length_b   1.000
_cell.length_c   1.000
_cell.angle_alpha   90.00
_cell.angle_beta   90.00
_cell.angle_gamma   90.00
#
_symmetry.space_group_name_H-M   'P 1'
#
loop_
_entity.id
_entity.type
_entity.pdbx_description
1 polymer ?
#
loop_
_entity_poly.entity_id
_entity_poly.type
_entity_poly.pdbx_seq_one_letter_code
_entity_poly.pdbx_strand_id
1 'polypeptide(L)'
;KFPTGNVTADRFLKVASVTGSGTTGVGQLSFAEVSGGTSWQSVSTTNATMSAGEGYFVDTTSSAITMTLPSSATQGDEVSIIDYAGTFDTNNLTVGRNSHKIQGSAADLTVSTERAGFTLVYVDSTQGWLLKDK
;
A
#
# COMPACT_ATOMS: atom_id res chain seq x y z
N LYS A 1 32.55 17.06 -0.31
CA LYS A 1 33.04 15.78 -0.84
C LYS A 1 31.90 14.85 -1.15
N PHE A 2 31.91 14.26 -2.28
CA PHE A 2 30.90 13.30 -2.70
C PHE A 2 31.18 11.91 -2.12
N PRO A 3 30.14 11.12 -1.84
CA PRO A 3 30.31 9.73 -1.46
C PRO A 3 31.07 8.95 -2.53
N THR A 4 31.82 7.94 -2.10
CA THR A 4 32.64 7.13 -3.01
C THR A 4 31.89 5.95 -3.62
N GLY A 5 30.72 5.62 -3.13
CA GLY A 5 29.90 4.53 -3.66
C GLY A 5 29.15 4.91 -4.93
N ASN A 6 28.78 3.91 -5.71
CA ASN A 6 27.92 4.13 -6.86
C ASN A 6 26.50 4.45 -6.44
N VAL A 7 25.87 5.38 -7.17
CA VAL A 7 24.43 5.64 -7.01
C VAL A 7 23.71 4.66 -7.91
N THR A 8 22.96 3.76 -7.33
CA THR A 8 22.10 2.85 -8.08
C THR A 8 20.78 3.52 -8.41
N ALA A 9 20.03 2.94 -9.34
CA ALA A 9 18.67 3.38 -9.60
C ALA A 9 17.87 3.42 -8.28
N ASP A 10 16.90 4.25 -8.19
CA ASP A 10 16.04 4.43 -7.02
C ASP A 10 16.71 5.12 -5.82
N ARG A 11 17.91 5.65 -6.00
CA ARG A 11 18.58 6.39 -4.94
C ARG A 11 18.94 7.79 -5.38
N PHE A 12 18.86 8.71 -4.46
CA PHE A 12 19.30 10.09 -4.69
C PHE A 12 20.11 10.59 -3.51
N LEU A 13 20.92 11.62 -3.77
CA LEU A 13 21.76 12.23 -2.76
C LEU A 13 20.94 13.21 -1.93
N LYS A 14 20.99 13.07 -0.62
CA LYS A 14 20.36 14.05 0.29
C LYS A 14 21.28 14.35 1.47
N VAL A 15 21.03 15.48 2.10
CA VAL A 15 21.70 15.82 3.35
C VAL A 15 20.98 15.09 4.50
N ALA A 16 21.68 14.13 5.12
CA ALA A 16 21.11 13.34 6.23
C ALA A 16 21.06 14.14 7.52
N SER A 17 22.12 14.90 7.81
CA SER A 17 22.18 15.74 8.99
C SER A 17 23.26 16.81 8.85
N VAL A 18 23.15 17.85 9.63
CA VAL A 18 24.20 18.86 9.77
C VAL A 18 24.59 18.89 11.24
N THR A 19 25.87 18.67 11.52
CA THR A 19 26.39 18.73 12.87
C THR A 19 27.33 19.93 13.02
N GLY A 20 27.40 20.45 14.22
CA GLY A 20 28.19 21.65 14.50
C GLY A 20 27.43 22.93 14.14
N SER A 21 28.09 24.03 14.32
CA SER A 21 27.52 25.35 14.02
C SER A 21 28.57 26.29 13.47
N GLY A 22 28.13 27.35 12.82
CA GLY A 22 29.03 28.33 12.25
C GLY A 22 29.86 27.74 11.12
N THR A 23 31.13 28.16 11.07
CA THR A 23 32.03 27.78 10.00
C THR A 23 32.62 26.38 10.12
N THR A 24 32.40 25.72 11.26
CA THR A 24 32.96 24.39 11.53
C THR A 24 31.93 23.25 11.36
N GLY A 25 30.71 23.58 11.00
CA GLY A 25 29.67 22.58 10.74
C GLY A 25 30.04 21.66 9.58
N VAL A 26 29.75 20.38 9.73
CA VAL A 26 29.99 19.37 8.71
C VAL A 26 28.66 18.76 8.31
N GLY A 27 28.32 18.88 7.03
CA GLY A 27 27.16 18.21 6.45
C GLY A 27 27.51 16.76 6.10
N GLN A 28 26.66 15.85 6.50
CA GLN A 28 26.76 14.46 6.09
C GLN A 28 25.83 14.20 4.93
N LEU A 29 26.34 13.52 3.92
CA LEU A 29 25.55 13.13 2.78
C LEU A 29 25.29 11.63 2.82
N SER A 30 24.08 11.25 2.49
CA SER A 30 23.72 9.85 2.38
C SER A 30 22.85 9.59 1.16
N PHE A 31 22.79 8.34 0.75
CA PHE A 31 21.85 7.91 -0.28
C PHE A 31 20.58 7.44 0.38
N ALA A 32 19.45 7.85 -0.15
CA ALA A 32 18.16 7.38 0.27
C ALA A 32 17.46 6.69 -0.88
N GLU A 33 16.73 5.65 -0.57
CA GLU A 33 15.86 5.02 -1.53
C GLU A 33 14.69 5.95 -1.85
N VAL A 34 14.39 6.07 -3.13
CA VAL A 34 13.17 6.74 -3.57
C VAL A 34 12.07 5.71 -3.53
N SER A 35 11.16 5.86 -2.56
CA SER A 35 9.98 5.02 -2.46
C SER A 35 8.89 5.66 -3.31
N GLY A 36 8.55 5.05 -4.42
CA GLY A 36 7.50 5.53 -5.33
C GLY A 36 6.63 4.39 -5.80
N GLY A 37 5.35 4.66 -5.94
CA GLY A 37 4.39 3.69 -6.42
C GLY A 37 4.01 2.61 -5.42
N THR A 38 3.34 1.60 -5.91
CA THR A 38 2.80 0.51 -5.10
C THR A 38 3.83 -0.62 -4.99
N SER A 39 4.03 -1.11 -3.78
CA SER A 39 4.87 -2.29 -3.54
C SER A 39 4.03 -3.56 -3.73
N TRP A 40 4.18 -4.22 -4.88
CA TRP A 40 3.40 -5.40 -5.21
C TRP A 40 3.93 -6.64 -4.52
N GLN A 41 3.03 -7.37 -3.87
CA GLN A 41 3.33 -8.57 -3.12
C GLN A 41 3.15 -9.83 -3.96
N SER A 42 3.64 -10.96 -3.46
CA SER A 42 3.40 -12.26 -4.08
C SER A 42 1.91 -12.59 -4.10
N VAL A 43 1.51 -13.49 -4.98
CA VAL A 43 0.11 -13.91 -5.10
C VAL A 43 -0.40 -14.47 -3.77
N SER A 44 -1.52 -13.92 -3.31
CA SER A 44 -2.18 -14.34 -2.07
C SER A 44 -3.25 -15.38 -2.39
N THR A 45 -3.12 -16.55 -1.79
CA THR A 45 -4.08 -17.66 -1.93
C THR A 45 -4.83 -17.93 -0.64
N THR A 46 -4.59 -17.12 0.39
CA THR A 46 -5.21 -17.25 1.72
C THR A 46 -5.56 -15.88 2.27
N ASN A 47 -6.36 -15.85 3.32
CA ASN A 47 -6.67 -14.60 4.04
C ASN A 47 -5.40 -13.95 4.55
N ALA A 48 -5.34 -12.63 4.48
CA ALA A 48 -4.19 -11.85 4.95
C ALA A 48 -4.62 -10.45 5.40
N THR A 49 -3.75 -9.80 6.16
CA THR A 49 -3.90 -8.38 6.51
C THR A 49 -2.97 -7.57 5.61
N MET A 50 -3.52 -6.55 5.00
CA MET A 50 -2.80 -5.69 4.07
C MET A 50 -2.06 -4.58 4.80
N SER A 51 -0.99 -4.09 4.18
CA SER A 51 -0.23 -2.93 4.67
C SER A 51 -0.39 -1.76 3.70
N ALA A 52 -0.34 -0.55 4.25
CA ALA A 52 -0.41 0.65 3.43
C ALA A 52 0.77 0.73 2.46
N GLY A 53 0.50 1.19 1.24
CA GLY A 53 1.51 1.30 0.18
C GLY A 53 1.73 0.01 -0.61
N GLU A 54 1.01 -1.05 -0.29
CA GLU A 54 1.17 -2.35 -0.94
C GLU A 54 0.04 -2.65 -1.92
N GLY A 55 0.36 -3.50 -2.88
CA GLY A 55 -0.59 -4.06 -3.84
C GLY A 55 -0.60 -5.58 -3.77
N TYR A 56 -1.74 -6.17 -4.01
CA TYR A 56 -1.95 -7.61 -3.83
C TYR A 56 -2.61 -8.22 -5.05
N PHE A 57 -2.01 -9.31 -5.52
CA PHE A 57 -2.65 -10.19 -6.50
C PHE A 57 -3.37 -11.28 -5.70
N VAL A 58 -4.68 -11.36 -5.78
CA VAL A 58 -5.47 -12.29 -4.97
C VAL A 58 -6.05 -13.38 -5.86
N ASP A 59 -5.77 -14.62 -5.51
CA ASP A 59 -6.23 -15.80 -6.24
C ASP A 59 -7.30 -16.53 -5.43
N THR A 60 -8.55 -16.37 -5.84
CA THR A 60 -9.69 -17.02 -5.20
C THR A 60 -10.12 -18.30 -5.92
N THR A 61 -9.27 -18.88 -6.76
CA THR A 61 -9.62 -20.11 -7.51
C THR A 61 -10.14 -21.22 -6.60
N SER A 62 -9.50 -21.43 -5.46
CA SER A 62 -9.84 -22.54 -4.55
C SER A 62 -10.93 -22.19 -3.54
N SER A 63 -11.05 -20.94 -3.12
CA SER A 63 -12.02 -20.50 -2.12
C SER A 63 -12.09 -18.97 -2.05
N ALA A 64 -13.17 -18.46 -1.47
CA ALA A 64 -13.30 -17.05 -1.15
C ALA A 64 -12.21 -16.64 -0.15
N ILE A 65 -11.69 -15.42 -0.32
CA ILE A 65 -10.60 -14.87 0.49
C ILE A 65 -11.04 -13.56 1.12
N THR A 66 -10.58 -13.32 2.34
CA THR A 66 -10.72 -12.02 3.01
C THR A 66 -9.35 -11.35 3.10
N MET A 67 -9.24 -10.18 2.50
CA MET A 67 -8.08 -9.30 2.63
C MET A 67 -8.45 -8.15 3.56
N THR A 68 -7.81 -8.10 4.72
CA THR A 68 -8.14 -7.15 5.78
C THR A 68 -7.32 -5.88 5.65
N LEU A 69 -7.99 -4.73 5.69
CA LEU A 69 -7.34 -3.41 5.63
C LEU A 69 -6.46 -3.16 6.86
N PRO A 70 -5.46 -2.28 6.75
CA PRO A 70 -4.59 -1.95 7.89
C PRO A 70 -5.39 -1.45 9.09
N SER A 71 -4.97 -1.83 10.30
CA SER A 71 -5.63 -1.41 11.54
C SER A 71 -5.36 0.05 11.89
N SER A 72 -4.20 0.56 11.51
CA SER A 72 -3.82 1.96 11.70
C SER A 72 -3.69 2.60 10.33
N ALA A 73 -4.56 3.56 10.04
CA ALA A 73 -4.57 4.24 8.75
C ALA A 73 -4.44 5.74 8.95
N THR A 74 -3.68 6.36 8.08
CA THR A 74 -3.51 7.81 8.01
C THR A 74 -3.94 8.32 6.65
N GLN A 75 -4.36 9.57 6.58
CA GLN A 75 -4.83 10.18 5.34
C GLN A 75 -3.80 9.98 4.22
N GLY A 76 -4.27 9.46 3.10
CA GLY A 76 -3.44 9.22 1.93
C GLY A 76 -2.87 7.81 1.84
N ASP A 77 -3.05 6.96 2.85
CA ASP A 77 -2.66 5.56 2.77
C ASP A 77 -3.46 4.87 1.66
N GLU A 78 -2.78 4.03 0.88
CA GLU A 78 -3.40 3.32 -0.24
C GLU A 78 -3.11 1.83 -0.15
N VAL A 79 -4.06 1.03 -0.59
CA VAL A 79 -3.88 -0.40 -0.88
C VAL A 79 -4.53 -0.72 -2.22
N SER A 80 -3.88 -1.56 -3.00
CA SER A 80 -4.37 -1.97 -4.32
C SER A 80 -4.60 -3.47 -4.37
N ILE A 81 -5.62 -3.90 -5.10
CA ILE A 81 -5.95 -5.31 -5.25
C ILE A 81 -6.27 -5.61 -6.70
N ILE A 82 -5.78 -6.75 -7.17
CA ILE A 82 -6.08 -7.27 -8.51
C ILE A 82 -6.53 -8.72 -8.40
N ASP A 83 -7.60 -9.06 -9.11
CA ASP A 83 -8.06 -10.45 -9.28
C ASP A 83 -7.06 -11.20 -10.17
N TYR A 84 -6.24 -12.05 -9.55
CA TYR A 84 -5.18 -12.77 -10.24
C TYR A 84 -5.72 -13.76 -11.28
N ALA A 85 -6.70 -14.56 -10.89
CA ALA A 85 -7.18 -15.67 -11.71
C ALA A 85 -8.46 -15.36 -12.48
N GLY A 86 -9.10 -14.21 -12.23
CA GLY A 86 -10.40 -13.90 -12.80
C GLY A 86 -11.53 -14.71 -12.16
N THR A 87 -11.48 -14.88 -10.84
CA THR A 87 -12.40 -15.79 -10.14
C THR A 87 -13.20 -15.12 -9.01
N PHE A 88 -13.15 -13.79 -8.91
CA PHE A 88 -13.93 -13.08 -7.89
C PHE A 88 -15.45 -13.23 -8.10
N ASP A 89 -15.90 -13.51 -9.30
CA ASP A 89 -17.31 -13.78 -9.60
C ASP A 89 -17.77 -15.14 -9.10
N THR A 90 -16.85 -16.10 -9.00
CA THR A 90 -17.12 -17.47 -8.54
C THR A 90 -16.90 -17.61 -7.05
N ASN A 91 -15.75 -17.13 -6.55
CA ASN A 91 -15.39 -17.09 -5.14
C ASN A 91 -15.05 -15.64 -4.78
N ASN A 92 -15.97 -14.96 -4.15
CA ASN A 92 -15.85 -13.53 -3.93
C ASN A 92 -14.65 -13.16 -3.04
N LEU A 93 -14.07 -12.01 -3.33
CA LEU A 93 -13.15 -11.36 -2.41
C LEU A 93 -13.95 -10.55 -1.39
N THR A 94 -13.59 -10.66 -0.13
CA THR A 94 -14.05 -9.75 0.92
C THR A 94 -12.89 -8.84 1.31
N VAL A 95 -13.11 -7.53 1.29
CA VAL A 95 -12.19 -6.55 1.88
C VAL A 95 -12.66 -6.29 3.29
N GLY A 96 -11.93 -6.81 4.27
CA GLY A 96 -12.24 -6.64 5.68
C GLY A 96 -11.90 -5.23 6.14
N ARG A 97 -12.84 -4.51 6.68
CA ARG A 97 -12.71 -3.10 7.03
C ARG A 97 -11.83 -2.80 8.24
N ASN A 98 -11.56 -3.78 9.07
CA ASN A 98 -10.69 -3.67 10.25
C ASN A 98 -11.03 -2.45 11.14
N SER A 99 -12.29 -2.33 11.52
CA SER A 99 -12.84 -1.23 12.35
C SER A 99 -12.96 0.13 11.67
N HIS A 100 -12.45 0.30 10.48
CA HIS A 100 -12.66 1.52 9.68
C HIS A 100 -13.97 1.44 8.89
N LYS A 101 -14.35 2.53 8.27
CA LYS A 101 -15.43 2.52 7.29
C LYS A 101 -14.86 2.29 5.90
N ILE A 102 -15.71 1.81 5.00
CA ILE A 102 -15.42 1.75 3.55
C ILE A 102 -16.55 2.47 2.86
N GLN A 103 -16.23 3.49 2.08
CA GLN A 103 -17.22 4.33 1.38
C GLN A 103 -18.28 4.89 2.35
N GLY A 104 -17.87 5.26 3.55
CA GLY A 104 -18.74 5.80 4.60
C GLY A 104 -19.59 4.76 5.33
N SER A 105 -19.49 3.48 4.97
CA SER A 105 -20.28 2.40 5.58
C SER A 105 -19.42 1.57 6.54
N ALA A 106 -20.00 1.23 7.69
CA ALA A 106 -19.37 0.33 8.66
C ALA A 106 -19.63 -1.13 8.29
N ALA A 107 -19.27 -1.50 7.07
CA ALA A 107 -19.44 -2.84 6.52
C ALA A 107 -18.23 -3.22 5.67
N ASP A 108 -17.94 -4.52 5.61
CA ASP A 108 -16.92 -5.03 4.70
C ASP A 108 -17.38 -4.87 3.24
N LEU A 109 -16.41 -4.80 2.35
CA LEU A 109 -16.70 -4.70 0.92
C LEU A 109 -16.59 -6.08 0.28
N THR A 110 -17.64 -6.51 -0.39
CA THR A 110 -17.61 -7.74 -1.20
C THR A 110 -17.36 -7.37 -2.66
N VAL A 111 -16.38 -8.03 -3.27
CA VAL A 111 -16.04 -7.85 -4.69
C VAL A 111 -16.36 -9.15 -5.41
N SER A 112 -17.29 -9.08 -6.36
CA SER A 112 -17.78 -10.23 -7.13
C SER A 112 -17.64 -10.03 -8.63
N THR A 113 -16.78 -9.12 -9.05
CA THR A 113 -16.55 -8.84 -10.46
C THR A 113 -15.28 -9.54 -10.94
N GLU A 114 -15.41 -10.36 -11.96
CA GLU A 114 -14.30 -11.01 -12.63
C GLU A 114 -13.28 -9.99 -13.11
N ARG A 115 -12.00 -10.26 -12.88
CA ARG A 115 -10.88 -9.40 -13.30
C ARG A 115 -10.91 -8.00 -12.69
N ALA A 116 -11.54 -7.85 -11.53
CA ALA A 116 -11.54 -6.56 -10.83
C ALA A 116 -10.13 -6.12 -10.46
N GLY A 117 -9.87 -4.84 -10.62
CA GLY A 117 -8.66 -4.19 -10.14
C GLY A 117 -9.03 -2.82 -9.60
N PHE A 118 -8.61 -2.52 -8.38
CA PHE A 118 -8.99 -1.26 -7.73
C PHE A 118 -7.99 -0.87 -6.65
N THR A 119 -8.05 0.41 -6.28
CA THR A 119 -7.25 0.97 -5.19
C THR A 119 -8.18 1.64 -4.18
N LEU A 120 -7.90 1.41 -2.90
CA LEU A 120 -8.58 2.08 -1.79
C LEU A 120 -7.62 3.10 -1.18
N VAL A 121 -8.13 4.29 -0.88
CA VAL A 121 -7.38 5.39 -0.25
C VAL A 121 -8.09 5.77 1.04
N TYR A 122 -7.34 5.84 2.14
CA TYR A 122 -7.89 6.29 3.42
C TYR A 122 -7.95 7.82 3.47
N VAL A 123 -9.07 8.37 3.89
CA VAL A 123 -9.23 9.81 4.06
C VAL A 123 -9.34 10.20 5.54
N ASP A 124 -10.33 9.68 6.25
CA ASP A 124 -10.61 10.03 7.64
C ASP A 124 -11.53 8.99 8.30
N SER A 125 -11.87 9.20 9.56
CA SER A 125 -12.77 8.29 10.28
C SER A 125 -14.23 8.41 9.87
N THR A 126 -14.61 9.47 9.18
CA THR A 126 -16.00 9.68 8.74
C THR A 126 -16.33 8.84 7.51
N GLN A 127 -15.49 8.88 6.49
CA GLN A 127 -15.66 8.12 5.26
C GLN A 127 -14.83 6.84 5.23
N GLY A 128 -13.68 6.81 5.91
CA GLY A 128 -12.79 5.67 5.95
C GLY A 128 -12.00 5.51 4.65
N TRP A 129 -12.09 4.35 4.06
CA TRP A 129 -11.42 4.00 2.81
C TRP A 129 -12.34 4.26 1.63
N LEU A 130 -11.85 4.97 0.64
CA LEU A 130 -12.59 5.32 -0.57
C LEU A 130 -12.01 4.63 -1.79
N LEU A 131 -12.86 4.19 -2.70
CA LEU A 131 -12.43 3.62 -3.97
C LEU A 131 -11.92 4.74 -4.88
N LYS A 132 -10.67 4.64 -5.27
CA LYS A 132 -10.01 5.59 -6.17
C LYS A 132 -10.18 5.18 -7.63
N ASP A 133 -9.90 3.92 -7.90
CA ASP A 133 -10.06 3.32 -9.23
C ASP A 133 -11.05 2.17 -9.12
N LYS A 134 -12.03 2.14 -9.98
CA LYS A 134 -13.07 1.11 -9.99
C LYS A 134 -13.53 0.77 -11.41
#